data_6690b813d78aabc4191eba81a31dd6a1
#
_entry.id   6690b813d78aabc4191eba81a31dd6a1
#
_cell.length_a   1.000
_cell.length_b   1.000
_cell.length_c   1.000
_cell.angle_alpha   90.00
_cell.angle_beta   90.00
_cell.angle_gamma   90.00
#
_symmetry.space_group_name_H-M   'P 1'
#
loop_
_entity.id
_entity.type
_entity.pdbx_description
1 polymer ?
#
loop_
_entity_poly.entity_id
_entity_poly.type
_entity_poly.pdbx_seq_one_letter_code
_entity_poly.pdbx_strand_id
1 'polypeptide(L)'
;MIRKLLIATSNEGKFKEMKEFFHTQHFFDIVSLKDVGITDIPEEPFDTVELNAYAKARFYGDKSQLLTLADDGGLFIEALNGWPGVQAARIAQTDEARADLVLEKLKGTQDRKASVKGAWVVYDPIEQTYFTSTASVDIEIAQSPVGEHGFGYDPIFFYPPMQKTFAQMSAQEKNEISHRGKGLTKLEYHFKKQYGARNIVVPCALIIQNGKLLMQKRNDPQRPDYHGKWEFPGGGVEFKEKILENVVREVKEETGLVVEPIKLLQHIAVEWQEYPTFSYQVYLIPYVCKVVGGNLTPRDHEVLEAKWFELDHVLNYPLVGENANMYAQLQKELKEVLTHNNL
;
A
#
# COMPACT_ATOMS: atom_id res chain seq x y z
N MET A 1 -5.29 2.90 14.90
CA MET A 1 -5.99 4.10 14.34
C MET A 1 -5.61 4.21 12.86
N ILE A 2 -6.59 4.29 11.97
CA ILE A 2 -6.34 4.53 10.54
C ILE A 2 -5.66 5.88 10.38
N ARG A 3 -4.58 5.94 9.61
CA ARG A 3 -3.82 7.19 9.39
C ARG A 3 -4.65 8.17 8.58
N LYS A 4 -4.63 9.46 8.93
CA LYS A 4 -5.30 10.49 8.14
C LYS A 4 -4.47 10.90 6.93
N LEU A 5 -5.12 11.02 5.77
CA LEU A 5 -4.55 11.61 4.56
C LEU A 5 -5.27 12.91 4.25
N LEU A 6 -4.56 14.04 4.34
CA LEU A 6 -5.07 15.33 3.91
C LEU A 6 -4.97 15.44 2.38
N ILE A 7 -6.10 15.59 1.69
CA ILE A 7 -6.11 15.98 0.28
C ILE A 7 -6.11 17.52 0.20
N ALA A 8 -4.97 18.09 -0.11
CA ALA A 8 -4.69 19.52 -0.06
C ALA A 8 -5.07 20.22 -1.37
N THR A 9 -6.35 20.34 -1.63
CA THR A 9 -6.92 21.07 -2.76
C THR A 9 -8.14 21.86 -2.34
N SER A 10 -8.28 23.09 -2.88
CA SER A 10 -9.49 23.91 -2.75
C SER A 10 -10.50 23.63 -3.88
N ASN A 11 -10.13 22.86 -4.90
CA ASN A 11 -11.01 22.49 -5.99
C ASN A 11 -11.86 21.28 -5.60
N GLU A 12 -13.18 21.50 -5.45
CA GLU A 12 -14.12 20.47 -5.02
C GLU A 12 -14.19 19.28 -6.00
N GLY A 13 -14.09 19.54 -7.31
CA GLY A 13 -14.06 18.48 -8.32
C GLY A 13 -12.85 17.57 -8.18
N LYS A 14 -11.67 18.14 -7.99
CA LYS A 14 -10.43 17.37 -7.76
C LYS A 14 -10.50 16.57 -6.44
N PHE A 15 -11.00 17.22 -5.37
CA PHE A 15 -11.16 16.54 -4.08
C PHE A 15 -12.08 15.33 -4.20
N LYS A 16 -13.23 15.51 -4.87
CA LYS A 16 -14.20 14.44 -5.07
C LYS A 16 -13.60 13.26 -5.87
N GLU A 17 -12.97 13.54 -7.02
CA GLU A 17 -12.32 12.50 -7.83
C GLU A 17 -11.25 11.73 -7.04
N MET A 18 -10.38 12.42 -6.30
CA MET A 18 -9.34 11.77 -5.50
C MET A 18 -9.93 10.98 -4.33
N LYS A 19 -10.93 11.52 -3.65
CA LYS A 19 -11.62 10.83 -2.55
C LYS A 19 -12.32 9.57 -3.05
N GLU A 20 -13.02 9.62 -4.16
CA GLU A 20 -13.69 8.45 -4.77
C GLU A 20 -12.66 7.39 -5.20
N PHE A 21 -11.55 7.82 -5.78
CA PHE A 21 -10.48 6.92 -6.19
C PHE A 21 -9.89 6.14 -5.01
N PHE A 22 -9.65 6.80 -3.88
CA PHE A 22 -9.06 6.17 -2.70
C PHE A 22 -10.08 5.56 -1.73
N HIS A 23 -11.39 5.77 -1.93
CA HIS A 23 -12.44 5.28 -1.02
C HIS A 23 -12.43 3.75 -0.84
N THR A 24 -12.06 3.01 -1.87
CA THR A 24 -12.02 1.53 -1.85
C THR A 24 -10.76 0.97 -1.18
N GLN A 25 -9.78 1.81 -0.87
CA GLN A 25 -8.45 1.36 -0.47
C GLN A 25 -8.29 1.15 1.04
N HIS A 26 -9.15 1.72 1.88
CA HIS A 26 -9.16 1.60 3.35
C HIS A 26 -7.82 1.92 4.06
N PHE A 27 -6.82 2.48 3.36
CA PHE A 27 -5.52 2.81 3.96
C PHE A 27 -5.57 4.03 4.84
N PHE A 28 -6.48 4.96 4.53
CA PHE A 28 -6.51 6.28 5.13
C PHE A 28 -7.94 6.73 5.46
N ASP A 29 -8.03 7.51 6.54
CA ASP A 29 -9.17 8.41 6.79
C ASP A 29 -8.91 9.71 6.02
N ILE A 30 -9.67 9.94 4.94
CA ILE A 30 -9.45 11.06 4.02
C ILE A 30 -10.11 12.32 4.57
N VAL A 31 -9.30 13.37 4.73
CA VAL A 31 -9.75 14.68 5.20
C VAL A 31 -9.45 15.77 4.19
N SER A 32 -10.29 16.81 4.17
CA SER A 32 -10.12 18.01 3.34
C SER A 32 -9.44 19.14 4.11
N LEU A 33 -9.02 20.19 3.40
CA LEU A 33 -8.56 21.44 4.02
C LEU A 33 -9.59 22.04 4.97
N LYS A 34 -10.88 21.92 4.61
CA LYS A 34 -12.01 22.39 5.42
C LYS A 34 -12.14 21.62 6.74
N ASP A 35 -11.96 20.29 6.71
CA ASP A 35 -12.04 19.42 7.89
C ASP A 35 -10.95 19.73 8.91
N VAL A 36 -9.79 20.23 8.44
CA VAL A 36 -8.65 20.63 9.29
C VAL A 36 -8.59 22.14 9.55
N GLY A 37 -9.57 22.91 9.06
CA GLY A 37 -9.68 24.36 9.32
C GLY A 37 -8.59 25.22 8.65
N ILE A 38 -7.96 24.74 7.58
CA ILE A 38 -6.92 25.49 6.86
C ILE A 38 -7.55 26.24 5.68
N THR A 39 -7.43 27.56 5.70
CA THR A 39 -7.96 28.46 4.68
C THR A 39 -6.88 29.19 3.86
N ASP A 40 -5.64 29.14 4.32
CA ASP A 40 -4.52 29.79 3.60
C ASP A 40 -4.26 29.09 2.27
N ILE A 41 -3.87 29.91 1.29
CA ILE A 41 -3.54 29.44 -0.06
C ILE A 41 -2.06 29.75 -0.29
N PRO A 42 -1.21 28.73 -0.48
CA PRO A 42 0.21 28.95 -0.78
C PRO A 42 0.39 29.53 -2.19
N GLU A 43 1.46 30.28 -2.37
CA GLU A 43 1.91 30.69 -3.70
C GLU A 43 2.41 29.46 -4.49
N GLU A 44 2.22 29.53 -5.80
CA GLU A 44 2.72 28.53 -6.76
C GLU A 44 3.62 29.23 -7.78
N PRO A 45 4.86 29.60 -7.39
CA PRO A 45 5.72 30.45 -8.18
C PRO A 45 6.56 29.71 -9.23
N PHE A 46 6.46 28.37 -9.27
CA PHE A 46 7.35 27.55 -10.09
C PHE A 46 6.80 27.31 -11.49
N ASP A 47 7.71 27.09 -12.45
CA ASP A 47 7.39 26.84 -13.85
C ASP A 47 7.09 25.36 -14.15
N THR A 48 7.10 24.50 -13.13
CA THR A 48 6.81 23.07 -13.27
C THR A 48 5.69 22.62 -12.32
N VAL A 49 4.86 21.70 -12.81
CA VAL A 49 3.75 21.12 -12.00
C VAL A 49 4.28 20.34 -10.80
N GLU A 50 5.46 19.73 -10.91
CA GLU A 50 6.09 18.96 -9.85
C GLU A 50 6.48 19.85 -8.66
N LEU A 51 7.15 20.99 -8.93
CA LEU A 51 7.59 21.89 -7.89
C LEU A 51 6.42 22.60 -7.20
N ASN A 52 5.39 23.00 -7.97
CA ASN A 52 4.17 23.57 -7.40
C ASN A 52 3.41 22.56 -6.53
N ALA A 53 3.25 21.31 -7.01
CA ALA A 53 2.62 20.25 -6.21
C ALA A 53 3.40 19.96 -4.91
N TYR A 54 4.75 19.92 -4.99
CA TYR A 54 5.60 19.73 -3.81
C TYR A 54 5.45 20.89 -2.81
N ALA A 55 5.53 22.13 -3.29
CA ALA A 55 5.39 23.31 -2.42
C ALA A 55 4.04 23.32 -1.69
N LYS A 56 2.96 22.97 -2.39
CA LYS A 56 1.63 22.81 -1.78
C LYS A 56 1.59 21.69 -0.74
N ALA A 57 2.06 20.51 -1.11
CA ALA A 57 2.06 19.35 -0.21
C ALA A 57 2.82 19.65 1.08
N ARG A 58 4.02 20.26 0.95
CA ARG A 58 4.83 20.67 2.09
C ARG A 58 4.15 21.74 2.94
N PHE A 59 3.65 22.81 2.33
CA PHE A 59 2.98 23.90 3.05
C PHE A 59 1.83 23.39 3.91
N TYR A 60 0.94 22.59 3.33
CA TYR A 60 -0.22 22.07 4.04
C TYR A 60 0.15 20.93 5.01
N GLY A 61 1.14 20.12 4.67
CA GLY A 61 1.64 19.06 5.55
C GLY A 61 2.31 19.61 6.81
N ASP A 62 3.21 20.58 6.65
CA ASP A 62 3.87 21.23 7.79
C ASP A 62 2.86 21.95 8.71
N LYS A 63 1.78 22.50 8.13
CA LYS A 63 0.75 23.21 8.89
C LYS A 63 -0.23 22.27 9.59
N SER A 64 -0.63 21.17 8.95
CA SER A 64 -1.59 20.21 9.51
C SER A 64 -0.96 19.12 10.36
N GLN A 65 0.35 18.87 10.19
CA GLN A 65 1.07 17.71 10.74
C GLN A 65 0.47 16.36 10.30
N LEU A 66 -0.18 16.33 9.11
CA LEU A 66 -0.77 15.14 8.52
C LEU A 66 -0.01 14.72 7.26
N LEU A 67 -0.04 13.42 6.95
CA LEU A 67 0.33 12.95 5.61
C LEU A 67 -0.52 13.69 4.59
N THR A 68 0.11 14.38 3.64
CA THR A 68 -0.58 15.32 2.77
C THR A 68 -0.36 15.00 1.31
N LEU A 69 -1.45 14.85 0.56
CA LEU A 69 -1.47 14.74 -0.90
C LEU A 69 -1.88 16.09 -1.50
N ALA A 70 -1.02 16.66 -2.32
CA ALA A 70 -1.35 17.81 -3.17
C ALA A 70 -1.09 17.49 -4.64
N ASP A 71 -1.83 18.16 -5.52
CA ASP A 71 -1.66 18.05 -6.96
C ASP A 71 -1.43 19.42 -7.59
N ASP A 72 -0.72 19.40 -8.71
CA ASP A 72 -0.72 20.51 -9.67
C ASP A 72 -0.86 19.97 -11.10
N GLY A 73 -1.39 20.80 -12.00
CA GLY A 73 -1.62 20.40 -13.37
C GLY A 73 -1.50 21.57 -14.34
N GLY A 74 -1.10 21.26 -15.56
CA GLY A 74 -0.94 22.24 -16.62
C GLY A 74 -1.45 21.75 -17.97
N LEU A 75 -1.80 22.70 -18.81
CA LEU A 75 -2.19 22.53 -20.22
C LEU A 75 -1.11 23.13 -21.11
N PHE A 76 -0.53 22.32 -21.97
CA PHE A 76 0.59 22.73 -22.85
C PHE A 76 0.16 22.57 -24.31
N ILE A 77 -0.09 23.69 -25.02
CA ILE A 77 -0.60 23.72 -26.39
C ILE A 77 0.56 23.98 -27.33
N GLU A 78 0.83 23.09 -28.29
CA GLU A 78 2.00 23.17 -29.17
C GLU A 78 2.01 24.46 -30.01
N ALA A 79 0.90 24.77 -30.67
CA ALA A 79 0.75 25.97 -31.49
C ALA A 79 0.87 27.31 -30.71
N LEU A 80 0.83 27.25 -29.37
CA LEU A 80 0.96 28.41 -28.49
C LEU A 80 2.27 28.36 -27.67
N ASN A 81 3.29 27.62 -28.14
CA ASN A 81 4.57 27.45 -27.46
C ASN A 81 4.43 26.99 -25.98
N GLY A 82 3.48 26.10 -25.73
CA GLY A 82 3.20 25.56 -24.40
C GLY A 82 2.31 26.42 -23.50
N TRP A 83 1.84 27.60 -23.97
CA TRP A 83 0.84 28.38 -23.23
C TRP A 83 -0.47 27.58 -23.11
N PRO A 84 -1.19 27.65 -21.98
CA PRO A 84 -0.97 28.41 -20.76
C PRO A 84 -0.01 27.76 -19.76
N GLY A 85 0.46 26.52 -19.98
CA GLY A 85 1.39 25.83 -19.11
C GLY A 85 0.80 25.58 -17.73
N VAL A 86 1.60 25.79 -16.69
CA VAL A 86 1.21 25.65 -15.27
C VAL A 86 0.20 26.72 -14.83
N GLN A 87 0.01 27.79 -15.63
CA GLN A 87 -0.95 28.86 -15.33
C GLN A 87 -2.39 28.52 -15.75
N ALA A 88 -2.63 27.33 -16.30
CA ALA A 88 -3.91 26.94 -16.90
C ALA A 88 -5.13 27.22 -16.01
N ALA A 89 -5.02 27.05 -14.71
CA ALA A 89 -6.11 27.33 -13.76
C ALA A 89 -6.33 28.81 -13.45
N ARG A 90 -5.41 29.71 -13.88
CA ARG A 90 -5.35 31.12 -13.45
C ARG A 90 -5.54 32.12 -14.59
N ILE A 91 -5.68 31.66 -15.84
CA ILE A 91 -5.83 32.55 -17.00
C ILE A 91 -7.19 33.26 -17.08
N ALA A 92 -8.22 32.74 -16.34
CA ALA A 92 -9.51 33.38 -16.16
C ALA A 92 -10.20 32.85 -14.91
N GLN A 93 -11.30 33.49 -14.49
CA GLN A 93 -11.95 33.20 -13.22
C GLN A 93 -12.85 31.95 -13.25
N THR A 94 -13.53 31.67 -14.38
CA THR A 94 -14.42 30.50 -14.50
C THR A 94 -13.88 29.48 -15.49
N ASP A 95 -14.35 28.25 -15.40
CA ASP A 95 -13.97 27.17 -16.31
C ASP A 95 -14.34 27.49 -17.76
N GLU A 96 -15.51 28.05 -17.98
CA GLU A 96 -16.01 28.49 -19.29
C GLU A 96 -15.13 29.60 -19.86
N ALA A 97 -14.82 30.63 -19.07
CA ALA A 97 -13.96 31.73 -19.51
C ALA A 97 -12.54 31.27 -19.84
N ARG A 98 -12.01 30.27 -19.13
CA ARG A 98 -10.71 29.66 -19.44
C ARG A 98 -10.75 28.89 -20.76
N ALA A 99 -11.79 28.08 -20.98
CA ALA A 99 -11.98 27.35 -22.23
C ALA A 99 -12.14 28.30 -23.43
N ASP A 100 -12.98 29.33 -23.29
CA ASP A 100 -13.21 30.33 -24.32
C ASP A 100 -11.94 31.09 -24.71
N LEU A 101 -11.13 31.47 -23.73
CA LEU A 101 -9.84 32.13 -23.97
C LEU A 101 -8.87 31.26 -24.76
N VAL A 102 -8.83 29.94 -24.45
CA VAL A 102 -8.01 28.97 -25.21
C VAL A 102 -8.52 28.85 -26.65
N LEU A 103 -9.85 28.74 -26.83
CA LEU A 103 -10.45 28.62 -28.18
C LEU A 103 -10.23 29.88 -29.01
N GLU A 104 -10.34 31.06 -28.38
CA GLU A 104 -10.09 32.35 -29.05
C GLU A 104 -8.63 32.45 -29.55
N LYS A 105 -7.68 32.10 -28.70
CA LYS A 105 -6.24 32.09 -29.07
C LYS A 105 -5.90 31.11 -30.19
N LEU A 106 -6.65 30.03 -30.33
CA LEU A 106 -6.49 29.03 -31.38
C LEU A 106 -7.35 29.29 -32.63
N LYS A 107 -8.03 30.45 -32.70
CA LYS A 107 -8.87 30.80 -33.86
C LYS A 107 -8.01 30.89 -35.14
N GLY A 108 -8.41 30.12 -36.13
CA GLY A 108 -7.66 30.03 -37.42
C GLY A 108 -6.44 29.12 -37.40
N THR A 109 -6.09 28.53 -36.26
CA THR A 109 -4.99 27.59 -36.11
C THR A 109 -5.45 26.16 -36.42
N GLN A 110 -4.73 25.48 -37.34
CA GLN A 110 -5.01 24.09 -37.70
C GLN A 110 -4.38 23.10 -36.70
N ASP A 111 -3.20 23.41 -36.20
CA ASP A 111 -2.54 22.59 -35.20
C ASP A 111 -3.18 22.83 -33.83
N ARG A 112 -3.85 21.80 -33.34
CA ARG A 112 -4.56 21.84 -32.06
C ARG A 112 -3.99 20.86 -31.03
N LYS A 113 -2.82 20.32 -31.31
CA LYS A 113 -2.14 19.36 -30.41
C LYS A 113 -1.80 20.03 -29.09
N ALA A 114 -2.08 19.28 -28.03
CA ALA A 114 -1.78 19.71 -26.69
C ALA A 114 -1.46 18.50 -25.80
N SER A 115 -0.79 18.74 -24.69
CA SER A 115 -0.63 17.76 -23.63
C SER A 115 -1.15 18.31 -22.31
N VAL A 116 -1.84 17.48 -21.55
CA VAL A 116 -2.20 17.77 -20.17
C VAL A 116 -1.27 17.01 -19.26
N LYS A 117 -0.56 17.74 -18.40
CA LYS A 117 0.40 17.14 -17.45
C LYS A 117 -0.08 17.38 -16.03
N GLY A 118 0.23 16.43 -15.14
CA GLY A 118 -0.07 16.56 -13.72
C GLY A 118 1.01 15.92 -12.87
N ALA A 119 1.17 16.47 -11.69
CA ALA A 119 1.99 15.92 -10.62
C ALA A 119 1.17 15.79 -9.33
N TRP A 120 1.36 14.70 -8.63
CA TRP A 120 0.77 14.40 -7.33
C TRP A 120 1.90 14.14 -6.37
N VAL A 121 1.97 14.90 -5.30
CA VAL A 121 3.00 14.77 -4.27
C VAL A 121 2.35 14.39 -2.96
N VAL A 122 2.82 13.28 -2.40
CA VAL A 122 2.54 12.89 -1.01
C VAL A 122 3.71 13.31 -0.17
N TYR A 123 3.48 14.14 0.84
CA TYR A 123 4.49 14.62 1.78
C TYR A 123 4.15 14.16 3.20
N ASP A 124 5.12 13.57 3.86
CA ASP A 124 5.06 13.19 5.27
C ASP A 124 5.82 14.23 6.12
N PRO A 125 5.12 15.07 6.89
CA PRO A 125 5.77 16.11 7.69
C PRO A 125 6.56 15.55 8.89
N ILE A 126 6.23 14.35 9.36
CA ILE A 126 6.91 13.71 10.49
C ILE A 126 8.28 13.16 10.04
N GLU A 127 8.27 12.37 8.97
CA GLU A 127 9.47 11.77 8.40
C GLU A 127 10.25 12.71 7.47
N GLN A 128 9.67 13.86 7.13
CA GLN A 128 10.19 14.82 6.14
C GLN A 128 10.56 14.19 4.80
N THR A 129 9.78 13.21 4.38
CA THR A 129 9.92 12.49 3.11
C THR A 129 8.78 12.81 2.16
N TYR A 130 9.01 12.60 0.89
CA TYR A 130 7.95 12.76 -0.11
C TYR A 130 8.06 11.75 -1.24
N PHE A 131 6.93 11.52 -1.89
CA PHE A 131 6.84 10.73 -3.12
C PHE A 131 6.11 11.56 -4.18
N THR A 132 6.64 11.57 -5.41
CA THR A 132 6.04 12.29 -6.54
C THR A 132 5.59 11.29 -7.61
N SER A 133 4.33 11.38 -7.98
CA SER A 133 3.78 10.72 -9.16
C SER A 133 3.52 11.74 -10.25
N THR A 134 3.97 11.48 -11.47
CA THR A 134 3.70 12.32 -12.63
C THR A 134 3.00 11.54 -13.73
N ALA A 135 2.13 12.19 -14.46
CA ALA A 135 1.50 11.62 -15.63
C ALA A 135 1.10 12.70 -16.64
N SER A 136 0.99 12.28 -17.88
CA SER A 136 0.55 13.12 -18.99
C SER A 136 -0.40 12.37 -19.90
N VAL A 137 -1.19 13.14 -20.65
CA VAL A 137 -2.00 12.63 -21.75
C VAL A 137 -1.93 13.61 -22.90
N ASP A 138 -1.72 13.08 -24.10
CA ASP A 138 -1.76 13.85 -25.34
C ASP A 138 -3.20 13.93 -25.84
N ILE A 139 -3.61 15.14 -26.20
CA ILE A 139 -4.97 15.47 -26.63
C ILE A 139 -4.93 16.43 -27.82
N GLU A 140 -6.09 16.73 -28.36
CA GLU A 140 -6.32 17.89 -29.22
C GLU A 140 -7.32 18.83 -28.56
N ILE A 141 -7.18 20.13 -28.79
CA ILE A 141 -8.20 21.10 -28.37
C ILE A 141 -9.35 21.06 -29.37
N ALA A 142 -10.55 20.75 -28.94
CA ALA A 142 -11.76 20.74 -29.78
C ALA A 142 -12.03 22.12 -30.41
N GLN A 143 -12.77 22.16 -31.50
CA GLN A 143 -13.16 23.43 -32.16
C GLN A 143 -14.18 24.22 -31.34
N SER A 144 -15.00 23.55 -30.57
CA SER A 144 -16.01 24.11 -29.66
C SER A 144 -16.21 23.16 -28.47
N PRO A 145 -16.77 23.62 -27.35
CA PRO A 145 -17.08 22.76 -26.22
C PRO A 145 -18.12 21.69 -26.60
N VAL A 146 -17.89 20.44 -26.22
CA VAL A 146 -18.78 19.29 -26.43
C VAL A 146 -18.86 18.43 -25.17
N GLY A 147 -20.07 18.02 -24.78
CA GLY A 147 -20.33 17.21 -23.57
C GLY A 147 -20.62 18.05 -22.33
N GLU A 148 -21.15 17.38 -21.30
CA GLU A 148 -21.66 18.04 -20.10
C GLU A 148 -21.04 17.48 -18.80
N HIS A 149 -20.23 16.43 -18.90
CA HIS A 149 -19.61 15.81 -17.74
C HIS A 149 -18.26 16.45 -17.38
N GLY A 150 -17.83 16.21 -16.14
CA GLY A 150 -16.52 16.66 -15.69
C GLY A 150 -16.50 18.13 -15.24
N PHE A 151 -15.34 18.77 -15.36
CA PHE A 151 -15.08 20.15 -14.95
C PHE A 151 -13.86 20.73 -15.70
N GLY A 152 -13.66 22.03 -15.54
CA GLY A 152 -12.49 22.70 -16.12
C GLY A 152 -12.52 22.72 -17.64
N TYR A 153 -11.48 22.19 -18.23
CA TYR A 153 -11.31 22.14 -19.68
C TYR A 153 -11.88 20.88 -20.35
N ASP A 154 -12.53 19.98 -19.60
CA ASP A 154 -13.04 18.70 -20.12
C ASP A 154 -13.86 18.83 -21.42
N PRO A 155 -14.72 19.86 -21.61
CA PRO A 155 -15.49 20.02 -22.84
C PRO A 155 -14.66 20.32 -24.10
N ILE A 156 -13.41 20.80 -23.95
CA ILE A 156 -12.53 21.10 -25.09
C ILE A 156 -11.32 20.16 -25.17
N PHE A 157 -11.13 19.24 -24.22
CA PHE A 157 -10.09 18.21 -24.26
C PHE A 157 -10.56 17.03 -25.09
N PHE A 158 -10.26 17.04 -26.39
CA PHE A 158 -10.60 15.96 -27.30
C PHE A 158 -9.51 14.88 -27.29
N TYR A 159 -9.91 13.64 -27.07
CA TYR A 159 -9.02 12.48 -27.09
C TYR A 159 -9.19 11.69 -28.37
N PRO A 160 -8.26 11.82 -29.35
CA PRO A 160 -8.41 11.24 -30.68
C PRO A 160 -8.66 9.75 -30.73
N PRO A 161 -8.00 8.90 -29.88
CA PRO A 161 -8.24 7.46 -29.96
C PRO A 161 -9.68 7.02 -29.69
N MET A 162 -10.43 7.78 -28.89
CA MET A 162 -11.83 7.48 -28.57
C MET A 162 -12.83 8.35 -29.32
N GLN A 163 -12.35 9.34 -30.08
CA GLN A 163 -13.20 10.33 -30.82
C GLN A 163 -14.22 11.03 -29.89
N LYS A 164 -13.81 11.31 -28.64
CA LYS A 164 -14.63 11.95 -27.61
C LYS A 164 -13.85 13.06 -26.93
N THR A 165 -14.58 14.09 -26.47
CA THR A 165 -14.03 14.98 -25.44
C THR A 165 -14.09 14.32 -24.05
N PHE A 166 -13.30 14.79 -23.11
CA PHE A 166 -13.37 14.29 -21.73
C PHE A 166 -14.76 14.47 -21.12
N ALA A 167 -15.49 15.54 -21.49
CA ALA A 167 -16.84 15.77 -21.05
C ALA A 167 -17.91 14.85 -21.68
N GLN A 168 -17.54 14.07 -22.70
CA GLN A 168 -18.41 13.04 -23.30
C GLN A 168 -18.13 11.63 -22.74
N MET A 169 -17.12 11.50 -21.89
CA MET A 169 -16.72 10.22 -21.30
C MET A 169 -17.45 9.97 -19.98
N SER A 170 -17.67 8.67 -19.70
CA SER A 170 -18.00 8.25 -18.35
C SER A 170 -16.81 8.49 -17.40
N ALA A 171 -17.04 8.52 -16.10
CA ALA A 171 -15.97 8.65 -15.10
C ALA A 171 -14.94 7.53 -15.24
N GLN A 172 -15.38 6.31 -15.54
CA GLN A 172 -14.48 5.16 -15.75
C GLN A 172 -13.61 5.35 -16.99
N GLU A 173 -14.19 5.66 -18.15
CA GLU A 173 -13.44 5.91 -19.39
C GLU A 173 -12.39 7.02 -19.20
N LYS A 174 -12.78 8.13 -18.55
CA LYS A 174 -11.87 9.23 -18.24
C LYS A 174 -10.75 8.83 -17.30
N ASN A 175 -11.02 8.05 -16.25
CA ASN A 175 -10.00 7.60 -15.30
C ASN A 175 -8.95 6.69 -15.97
N GLU A 176 -9.33 5.86 -16.92
CA GLU A 176 -8.41 4.96 -17.61
C GLU A 176 -7.37 5.70 -18.47
N ILE A 177 -7.75 6.85 -19.06
CA ILE A 177 -6.91 7.52 -20.06
C ILE A 177 -6.31 8.85 -19.57
N SER A 178 -6.95 9.54 -18.64
CA SER A 178 -6.54 10.88 -18.23
C SER A 178 -5.21 10.88 -17.46
N HIS A 179 -4.53 12.04 -17.49
CA HIS A 179 -3.33 12.26 -16.66
C HIS A 179 -3.62 11.97 -15.18
N ARG A 180 -4.79 12.40 -14.66
CA ARG A 180 -5.16 12.19 -13.25
C ARG A 180 -5.35 10.73 -12.94
N GLY A 181 -6.14 9.98 -13.69
CA GLY A 181 -6.32 8.55 -13.49
C GLY A 181 -4.99 7.80 -13.46
N LYS A 182 -4.11 8.06 -14.45
CA LYS A 182 -2.77 7.47 -14.50
C LYS A 182 -1.89 7.85 -13.30
N GLY A 183 -1.93 9.11 -12.88
CA GLY A 183 -1.17 9.60 -11.73
C GLY A 183 -1.64 8.99 -10.42
N LEU A 184 -2.95 8.92 -10.20
CA LEU A 184 -3.56 8.29 -9.02
C LEU A 184 -3.30 6.78 -8.94
N THR A 185 -3.31 6.07 -10.07
CA THR A 185 -2.95 4.64 -10.12
C THR A 185 -1.51 4.40 -9.66
N LYS A 186 -0.55 5.27 -10.04
CA LYS A 186 0.83 5.18 -9.54
C LYS A 186 0.91 5.45 -8.04
N LEU A 187 0.13 6.42 -7.53
CA LEU A 187 0.04 6.69 -6.09
C LEU A 187 -0.58 5.51 -5.33
N GLU A 188 -1.62 4.89 -5.87
CA GLU A 188 -2.23 3.69 -5.28
C GLU A 188 -1.20 2.58 -5.12
N TYR A 189 -0.41 2.32 -6.16
CA TYR A 189 0.68 1.33 -6.08
C TYR A 189 1.70 1.69 -4.98
N HIS A 190 2.09 2.98 -4.90
CA HIS A 190 2.97 3.46 -3.84
C HIS A 190 2.36 3.25 -2.45
N PHE A 191 1.09 3.60 -2.27
CA PHE A 191 0.39 3.43 -1.01
C PHE A 191 0.24 1.96 -0.62
N LYS A 192 -0.10 1.08 -1.56
CA LYS A 192 -0.13 -0.37 -1.32
C LYS A 192 1.21 -0.92 -0.86
N LYS A 193 2.28 -0.43 -1.44
CA LYS A 193 3.64 -0.84 -1.08
C LYS A 193 4.08 -0.29 0.29
N GLN A 194 3.73 0.95 0.60
CA GLN A 194 4.21 1.65 1.79
C GLN A 194 3.31 1.44 3.02
N TYR A 195 2.00 1.42 2.82
CA TYR A 195 0.99 1.40 3.89
C TYR A 195 0.03 0.20 3.81
N GLY A 196 0.11 -0.59 2.76
CA GLY A 196 -0.71 -1.80 2.60
C GLY A 196 -0.32 -2.88 3.60
N ALA A 197 -1.28 -3.73 3.95
CA ALA A 197 -1.01 -4.89 4.77
C ALA A 197 -0.01 -5.82 4.08
N ARG A 198 1.03 -6.21 4.80
CA ARG A 198 2.01 -7.21 4.33
C ARG A 198 1.50 -8.59 4.68
N ASN A 199 1.46 -9.47 3.70
CA ASN A 199 1.20 -10.88 3.93
C ASN A 199 2.53 -11.59 4.19
N ILE A 200 2.66 -12.17 5.38
CA ILE A 200 3.86 -12.90 5.80
C ILE A 200 3.47 -14.38 5.91
N VAL A 201 4.16 -15.22 5.18
CA VAL A 201 3.98 -16.66 5.24
C VAL A 201 5.03 -17.21 6.19
N VAL A 202 4.59 -17.86 7.27
CA VAL A 202 5.44 -18.42 8.32
C VAL A 202 5.17 -19.92 8.43
N PRO A 203 5.94 -20.76 7.74
CA PRO A 203 5.93 -22.18 8.01
C PRO A 203 6.47 -22.44 9.41
N CYS A 204 5.73 -23.18 10.22
CA CYS A 204 6.14 -23.54 11.58
C CYS A 204 6.25 -25.06 11.74
N ALA A 205 7.28 -25.48 12.46
CA ALA A 205 7.61 -26.88 12.63
C ALA A 205 7.07 -27.43 13.94
N LEU A 206 6.11 -28.35 13.85
CA LEU A 206 5.72 -29.21 14.98
C LEU A 206 6.71 -30.40 15.02
N ILE A 207 7.83 -30.18 15.70
CA ILE A 207 8.93 -31.14 15.74
C ILE A 207 8.66 -32.16 16.83
N ILE A 208 8.57 -33.44 16.43
CA ILE A 208 8.27 -34.54 17.33
C ILE A 208 9.50 -35.44 17.49
N GLN A 209 9.78 -35.80 18.76
CA GLN A 209 10.78 -36.79 19.13
C GLN A 209 10.38 -37.50 20.42
N ASN A 210 10.35 -38.82 20.43
CA ASN A 210 9.98 -39.67 21.58
C ASN A 210 8.61 -39.26 22.17
N GLY A 211 7.62 -38.97 21.33
CA GLY A 211 6.26 -38.58 21.75
C GLY A 211 6.14 -37.19 22.32
N LYS A 212 7.21 -36.38 22.29
CA LYS A 212 7.21 -35.00 22.80
C LYS A 212 7.35 -33.99 21.66
N LEU A 213 6.80 -32.80 21.87
CA LEU A 213 6.80 -31.67 20.94
C LEU A 213 7.83 -30.63 21.40
N LEU A 214 8.69 -30.18 20.49
CA LEU A 214 9.61 -29.08 20.75
C LEU A 214 8.88 -27.74 20.67
N MET A 215 9.08 -26.90 21.67
CA MET A 215 8.76 -25.46 21.60
C MET A 215 9.95 -24.63 22.00
N GLN A 216 9.99 -23.41 21.51
CA GLN A 216 10.99 -22.41 21.86
C GLN A 216 10.34 -21.19 22.52
N LYS A 217 11.10 -20.48 23.34
CA LYS A 217 10.65 -19.30 24.07
C LYS A 217 11.19 -18.05 23.38
N ARG A 218 10.29 -17.18 22.95
CA ARG A 218 10.64 -16.00 22.15
C ARG A 218 11.40 -14.94 22.94
N ASN A 219 12.47 -14.42 22.32
CA ASN A 219 13.22 -13.26 22.80
C ASN A 219 12.90 -12.05 21.92
N ASP A 220 11.90 -11.27 22.31
CA ASP A 220 11.51 -10.06 21.59
C ASP A 220 11.16 -8.93 22.56
N PRO A 221 12.16 -8.26 23.17
CA PRO A 221 11.92 -7.21 24.15
C PRO A 221 11.13 -6.00 23.63
N GLN A 222 11.11 -5.82 22.30
CA GLN A 222 10.36 -4.72 21.67
C GLN A 222 8.86 -5.04 21.53
N ARG A 223 8.49 -6.32 21.70
CA ARG A 223 7.11 -6.81 21.65
C ARG A 223 6.75 -7.52 22.98
N PRO A 224 6.38 -6.77 24.01
CA PRO A 224 6.07 -7.35 25.33
C PRO A 224 5.00 -8.43 25.29
N ASP A 225 4.08 -8.34 24.34
CA ASP A 225 3.00 -9.32 24.17
C ASP A 225 3.51 -10.69 23.71
N TYR A 226 4.71 -10.77 23.14
CA TYR A 226 5.32 -11.98 22.60
C TYR A 226 6.53 -12.42 23.43
N HIS A 227 7.26 -11.47 23.97
CA HIS A 227 8.48 -11.74 24.75
C HIS A 227 8.22 -12.71 25.91
N GLY A 228 9.04 -13.76 25.98
CA GLY A 228 8.96 -14.77 27.05
C GLY A 228 7.82 -15.77 26.90
N LYS A 229 7.01 -15.72 25.84
CA LYS A 229 6.01 -16.75 25.51
C LYS A 229 6.62 -17.85 24.63
N TRP A 230 5.91 -18.99 24.57
CA TRP A 230 6.34 -20.15 23.79
C TRP A 230 5.76 -20.14 22.39
N GLU A 231 6.49 -20.67 21.43
CA GLU A 231 6.06 -20.80 20.03
C GLU A 231 6.67 -22.05 19.38
N PHE A 232 6.17 -22.42 18.22
CA PHE A 232 6.79 -23.47 17.40
C PHE A 232 7.91 -22.86 16.57
N PRO A 233 9.07 -23.52 16.40
CA PRO A 233 10.15 -23.06 15.54
C PRO A 233 9.66 -22.77 14.12
N GLY A 234 10.11 -21.66 13.53
CA GLY A 234 9.75 -21.25 12.20
C GLY A 234 9.86 -19.76 12.00
N GLY A 235 9.91 -19.34 10.73
CA GLY A 235 10.10 -17.95 10.36
C GLY A 235 9.56 -17.62 8.97
N GLY A 236 9.68 -16.36 8.58
CA GLY A 236 9.18 -15.87 7.31
C GLY A 236 9.89 -16.50 6.10
N VAL A 237 9.11 -16.87 5.07
CA VAL A 237 9.68 -17.36 3.80
C VAL A 237 10.40 -16.23 3.09
N GLU A 238 11.65 -16.45 2.71
CA GLU A 238 12.47 -15.49 1.97
C GLU A 238 12.12 -15.46 0.47
N PHE A 239 12.57 -14.40 -0.20
CA PHE A 239 12.34 -14.26 -1.64
C PHE A 239 13.03 -15.39 -2.42
N LYS A 240 12.29 -16.12 -3.25
CA LYS A 240 12.69 -17.32 -4.01
C LYS A 240 12.95 -18.57 -3.17
N GLU A 241 12.71 -18.57 -1.88
CA GLU A 241 12.78 -19.74 -1.02
C GLU A 241 11.52 -20.61 -1.14
N LYS A 242 11.66 -21.92 -1.12
CA LYS A 242 10.51 -22.84 -1.05
C LYS A 242 10.12 -23.10 0.40
N ILE A 243 8.83 -23.31 0.65
CA ILE A 243 8.29 -23.51 1.99
C ILE A 243 9.03 -24.61 2.78
N LEU A 244 9.31 -25.77 2.17
CA LEU A 244 10.01 -26.86 2.86
C LEU A 244 11.49 -26.55 3.12
N GLU A 245 12.12 -25.77 2.26
CA GLU A 245 13.49 -25.28 2.47
C GLU A 245 13.54 -24.32 3.67
N ASN A 246 12.55 -23.44 3.77
CA ASN A 246 12.38 -22.53 4.90
C ASN A 246 12.24 -23.29 6.23
N VAL A 247 11.33 -24.27 6.32
CA VAL A 247 11.14 -25.08 7.54
C VAL A 247 12.45 -25.66 8.04
N VAL A 248 13.25 -26.25 7.12
CA VAL A 248 14.52 -26.89 7.49
C VAL A 248 15.58 -25.86 7.92
N ARG A 249 15.65 -24.71 7.23
CA ARG A 249 16.58 -23.62 7.54
C ARG A 249 16.28 -23.02 8.90
N GLU A 250 15.04 -22.56 9.12
CA GLU A 250 14.62 -21.90 10.36
C GLU A 250 14.83 -22.80 11.57
N VAL A 251 14.40 -24.07 11.50
CA VAL A 251 14.62 -25.02 12.60
C VAL A 251 16.09 -25.18 12.92
N LYS A 252 16.97 -25.24 11.88
CA LYS A 252 18.39 -25.36 12.09
C LYS A 252 19.02 -24.12 12.71
N GLU A 253 18.58 -22.93 12.27
CA GLU A 253 19.08 -21.66 12.78
C GLU A 253 18.66 -21.44 14.23
N GLU A 254 17.40 -21.64 14.54
CA GLU A 254 16.83 -21.38 15.87
C GLU A 254 17.19 -22.45 16.90
N THR A 255 17.19 -23.73 16.52
CA THR A 255 17.27 -24.84 17.47
C THR A 255 18.56 -25.67 17.35
N GLY A 256 19.29 -25.58 16.24
CA GLY A 256 20.43 -26.43 15.92
C GLY A 256 20.07 -27.83 15.44
N LEU A 257 18.79 -28.19 15.42
CA LEU A 257 18.33 -29.49 14.92
C LEU A 257 18.28 -29.53 13.39
N VAL A 258 18.40 -30.71 12.83
CA VAL A 258 18.12 -30.98 11.41
C VAL A 258 16.86 -31.83 11.35
N VAL A 259 15.86 -31.34 10.63
CA VAL A 259 14.55 -31.98 10.54
C VAL A 259 14.18 -32.37 9.10
N GLU A 260 13.32 -33.36 9.00
CA GLU A 260 12.62 -33.73 7.77
C GLU A 260 11.13 -33.43 7.94
N PRO A 261 10.56 -32.47 7.15
CA PRO A 261 9.12 -32.25 7.12
C PRO A 261 8.40 -33.48 6.56
N ILE A 262 7.40 -33.99 7.31
CA ILE A 262 6.66 -35.21 6.97
C ILE A 262 5.32 -34.88 6.34
N LYS A 263 4.57 -33.96 6.97
CA LYS A 263 3.20 -33.66 6.56
C LYS A 263 2.82 -32.23 6.87
N LEU A 264 2.19 -31.56 5.91
CA LEU A 264 1.44 -30.33 6.11
C LEU A 264 0.14 -30.66 6.84
N LEU A 265 -0.16 -29.97 7.95
CA LEU A 265 -1.42 -30.08 8.66
C LEU A 265 -2.46 -29.10 8.07
N GLN A 266 -3.74 -29.45 8.21
CA GLN A 266 -4.80 -28.76 7.44
C GLN A 266 -5.23 -27.42 8.00
N HIS A 267 -5.02 -27.16 9.29
CA HIS A 267 -5.42 -25.90 9.91
C HIS A 267 -4.31 -24.84 9.80
N ILE A 268 -4.50 -23.89 8.90
CA ILE A 268 -3.63 -22.69 8.77
C ILE A 268 -4.23 -21.61 9.67
N ALA A 269 -3.48 -21.14 10.65
CA ALA A 269 -3.91 -20.03 11.47
C ALA A 269 -3.51 -18.70 10.82
N VAL A 270 -4.33 -17.67 11.06
CA VAL A 270 -4.10 -16.34 10.53
C VAL A 270 -4.12 -15.35 11.67
N GLU A 271 -3.01 -14.64 11.81
CA GLU A 271 -2.85 -13.55 12.75
C GLU A 271 -2.69 -12.23 11.99
N TRP A 272 -3.31 -11.15 12.46
CA TRP A 272 -3.11 -9.82 11.90
C TRP A 272 -2.81 -8.82 12.99
N GLN A 273 -1.99 -7.84 12.65
CA GLN A 273 -1.61 -6.74 13.51
C GLN A 273 -1.74 -5.44 12.74
N GLU A 274 -2.35 -4.45 13.38
CA GLU A 274 -2.52 -3.11 12.84
C GLU A 274 -1.71 -2.12 13.68
N TYR A 275 -0.77 -1.44 13.03
CA TYR A 275 0.00 -0.35 13.62
C TYR A 275 -0.33 0.97 12.91
N PRO A 276 -0.05 2.12 13.53
CA PRO A 276 -0.35 3.42 12.90
C PRO A 276 0.29 3.64 11.53
N THR A 277 1.43 2.99 11.24
CA THR A 277 2.21 3.20 10.01
C THR A 277 2.24 2.01 9.08
N PHE A 278 1.86 0.82 9.55
CA PHE A 278 1.83 -0.40 8.73
C PHE A 278 0.89 -1.44 9.34
N SER A 279 0.44 -2.36 8.51
CA SER A 279 -0.30 -3.54 8.95
C SER A 279 0.33 -4.79 8.36
N TYR A 280 0.23 -5.92 9.04
CA TYR A 280 0.61 -7.20 8.47
C TYR A 280 -0.35 -8.30 8.88
N GLN A 281 -0.38 -9.32 8.04
CA GLN A 281 -1.13 -10.54 8.27
C GLN A 281 -0.16 -11.72 8.13
N VAL A 282 -0.11 -12.56 9.15
CA VAL A 282 0.76 -13.73 9.21
C VAL A 282 -0.09 -14.97 8.99
N TYR A 283 0.36 -15.81 8.07
CA TYR A 283 -0.21 -17.15 7.85
C TYR A 283 0.73 -18.17 8.46
N LEU A 284 0.33 -18.80 9.59
CA LEU A 284 1.07 -19.88 10.22
C LEU A 284 0.73 -21.19 9.53
N ILE A 285 1.72 -21.78 8.85
CA ILE A 285 1.56 -23.01 8.06
C ILE A 285 2.24 -24.17 8.80
N PRO A 286 1.50 -25.03 9.52
CA PRO A 286 2.08 -26.05 10.38
C PRO A 286 2.51 -27.30 9.62
N TYR A 287 3.78 -27.70 9.82
CA TYR A 287 4.35 -28.94 9.32
C TYR A 287 4.74 -29.86 10.47
N VAL A 288 4.33 -31.12 10.44
CA VAL A 288 4.91 -32.15 11.30
C VAL A 288 6.29 -32.48 10.78
N CYS A 289 7.27 -32.45 11.69
CA CYS A 289 8.67 -32.71 11.39
C CYS A 289 9.25 -33.77 12.32
N LYS A 290 10.11 -34.64 11.79
CA LYS A 290 10.94 -35.54 12.60
C LYS A 290 12.37 -35.05 12.66
N VAL A 291 13.06 -35.31 13.76
CA VAL A 291 14.50 -35.04 13.89
C VAL A 291 15.27 -36.11 13.14
N VAL A 292 16.16 -35.68 12.25
CA VAL A 292 17.07 -36.56 11.49
C VAL A 292 18.53 -36.32 11.85
N GLY A 293 18.85 -35.28 12.65
CA GLY A 293 20.20 -34.96 13.09
C GLY A 293 20.28 -33.66 13.89
N GLY A 294 21.49 -33.25 14.20
CA GLY A 294 21.78 -32.06 14.98
C GLY A 294 21.65 -32.26 16.49
N ASN A 295 22.01 -31.23 17.25
CA ASN A 295 21.86 -31.20 18.71
C ASN A 295 21.01 -29.98 19.09
N LEU A 296 20.09 -30.15 20.04
CA LEU A 296 19.26 -29.05 20.55
C LEU A 296 20.16 -28.04 21.26
N THR A 297 20.47 -26.97 20.58
CA THR A 297 21.27 -25.84 21.05
C THR A 297 20.66 -24.56 20.49
N PRO A 298 19.79 -23.88 21.23
CA PRO A 298 19.27 -22.59 20.78
C PRO A 298 20.44 -21.65 20.44
N ARG A 299 20.46 -21.12 19.25
CA ARG A 299 21.59 -20.33 18.72
C ARG A 299 21.22 -18.96 18.25
N ASP A 300 19.93 -18.74 18.03
CA ASP A 300 19.44 -17.46 17.53
C ASP A 300 19.23 -16.47 18.68
N HIS A 301 19.47 -15.18 18.38
CA HIS A 301 19.18 -14.08 19.29
C HIS A 301 17.68 -13.92 19.59
N GLU A 302 16.81 -14.52 18.76
CA GLU A 302 15.37 -14.52 18.93
C GLU A 302 14.84 -15.60 19.89
N VAL A 303 15.71 -16.52 20.36
CA VAL A 303 15.31 -17.66 21.19
C VAL A 303 15.98 -17.60 22.58
N LEU A 304 15.17 -17.49 23.65
CA LEU A 304 15.64 -17.54 25.04
C LEU A 304 15.92 -18.97 25.49
N GLU A 305 15.09 -19.92 25.09
CA GLU A 305 15.09 -21.29 25.57
C GLU A 305 14.33 -22.18 24.58
N ALA A 306 14.74 -23.45 24.44
CA ALA A 306 13.98 -24.48 23.73
C ALA A 306 13.87 -25.75 24.55
N LYS A 307 12.67 -26.34 24.63
CA LYS A 307 12.35 -27.52 25.45
C LYS A 307 11.36 -28.44 24.78
N TRP A 308 11.40 -29.72 25.22
CA TRP A 308 10.45 -30.76 24.84
C TRP A 308 9.28 -30.80 25.81
N PHE A 309 8.06 -30.81 25.29
CA PHE A 309 6.80 -30.80 26.03
C PHE A 309 5.96 -32.02 25.72
N GLU A 310 5.25 -32.54 26.73
CA GLU A 310 4.21 -33.52 26.51
C GLU A 310 3.08 -32.90 25.69
N LEU A 311 2.58 -33.61 24.69
CA LEU A 311 1.57 -33.11 23.76
C LEU A 311 0.33 -32.55 24.44
N ASP A 312 -0.15 -33.23 25.50
CA ASP A 312 -1.36 -32.82 26.21
C ASP A 312 -1.12 -31.62 27.15
N HIS A 313 0.13 -31.21 27.35
CA HIS A 313 0.50 -30.12 28.25
C HIS A 313 0.84 -28.81 27.52
N VAL A 314 0.93 -28.80 26.19
CA VAL A 314 1.35 -27.64 25.37
C VAL A 314 0.49 -26.40 25.67
N LEU A 315 -0.83 -26.58 25.76
CA LEU A 315 -1.78 -25.48 26.02
C LEU A 315 -1.76 -24.98 27.47
N ASN A 316 -1.03 -25.60 28.39
CA ASN A 316 -0.86 -25.11 29.75
C ASN A 316 0.16 -23.96 29.85
N TYR A 317 0.83 -23.64 28.75
CA TYR A 317 1.84 -22.59 28.68
C TYR A 317 1.34 -21.39 27.88
N PRO A 318 1.83 -20.17 28.18
CA PRO A 318 1.49 -19.00 27.38
C PRO A 318 2.16 -19.10 26.02
N LEU A 319 1.35 -19.18 24.96
CA LEU A 319 1.83 -19.27 23.57
C LEU A 319 1.76 -17.88 22.89
N VAL A 320 2.65 -17.68 21.92
CA VAL A 320 2.69 -16.47 21.10
C VAL A 320 1.49 -16.46 20.14
N GLY A 321 0.79 -15.33 20.05
CA GLY A 321 -0.25 -15.07 19.06
C GLY A 321 -1.23 -16.21 18.86
N GLU A 322 -1.47 -16.62 17.63
CA GLU A 322 -2.40 -17.68 17.23
C GLU A 322 -1.86 -19.12 17.40
N ASN A 323 -0.64 -19.32 17.92
CA ASN A 323 -0.09 -20.66 18.11
C ASN A 323 -0.97 -21.55 19.02
N ALA A 324 -1.61 -20.98 20.04
CA ALA A 324 -2.50 -21.73 20.94
C ALA A 324 -3.76 -22.23 20.22
N ASN A 325 -4.41 -21.36 19.46
CA ASN A 325 -5.60 -21.68 18.68
C ASN A 325 -5.27 -22.71 17.59
N MET A 326 -4.20 -22.49 16.86
CA MET A 326 -3.70 -23.43 15.84
C MET A 326 -3.47 -24.81 16.44
N TYR A 327 -2.72 -24.90 17.53
CA TYR A 327 -2.42 -26.18 18.16
C TYR A 327 -3.69 -26.91 18.66
N ALA A 328 -4.62 -26.18 19.27
CA ALA A 328 -5.89 -26.74 19.72
C ALA A 328 -6.68 -27.40 18.59
N GLN A 329 -6.72 -26.79 17.41
CA GLN A 329 -7.41 -27.32 16.23
C GLN A 329 -6.68 -28.52 15.60
N LEU A 330 -5.35 -28.59 15.75
CA LEU A 330 -4.51 -29.61 15.12
C LEU A 330 -4.33 -30.88 15.96
N GLN A 331 -4.65 -30.89 17.25
CA GLN A 331 -4.34 -32.01 18.17
C GLN A 331 -4.81 -33.38 17.66
N LYS A 332 -6.01 -33.43 17.06
CA LYS A 332 -6.54 -34.70 16.54
C LYS A 332 -5.73 -35.18 15.34
N GLU A 333 -5.55 -34.31 14.36
CA GLU A 333 -4.79 -34.64 13.13
C GLU A 333 -3.34 -35.00 13.48
N LEU A 334 -2.73 -34.26 14.41
CA LEU A 334 -1.37 -34.54 14.88
C LEU A 334 -1.26 -35.96 15.46
N LYS A 335 -2.18 -36.36 16.36
CA LYS A 335 -2.19 -37.71 16.94
C LYS A 335 -2.34 -38.81 15.88
N GLU A 336 -3.16 -38.59 14.86
CA GLU A 336 -3.30 -39.51 13.72
C GLU A 336 -1.98 -39.65 12.94
N VAL A 337 -1.31 -38.52 12.65
CA VAL A 337 -0.02 -38.52 11.94
C VAL A 337 1.06 -39.25 12.73
N LEU A 338 1.14 -39.03 14.06
CA LEU A 338 2.11 -39.68 14.91
C LEU A 338 1.95 -41.19 14.94
N THR A 339 0.69 -41.67 15.05
CA THR A 339 0.38 -43.11 15.04
C THR A 339 0.81 -43.78 13.72
N HIS A 340 0.58 -43.11 12.58
CA HIS A 340 0.91 -43.67 11.26
C HIS A 340 2.40 -43.65 10.94
N ASN A 341 3.19 -42.77 11.53
CA ASN A 341 4.60 -42.58 11.23
C ASN A 341 5.55 -43.11 12.33
N ASN A 342 5.02 -43.74 13.38
CA ASN A 342 5.81 -44.26 14.54
C ASN A 342 6.73 -43.18 15.18
N LEU A 343 6.22 -41.95 15.40
CA LEU A 343 6.94 -40.79 15.91
C LEU A 343 6.73 -40.58 17.42
#